data_4cdb5efd84baa84d463966dfdb2aade8
#
_entry.id   4cdb5efd84baa84d463966dfdb2aade8
#
_cell.length_a   1.000
_cell.length_b   1.000
_cell.length_c   1.000
_cell.angle_alpha   90.00
_cell.angle_beta   90.00
_cell.angle_gamma   90.00
#
_symmetry.space_group_name_H-M   'P 1'
#
loop_
_entity.id
_entity.type
_entity.pdbx_description
1 polymer ?
#
loop_
_entity_poly.entity_id
_entity_poly.type
_entity_poly.pdbx_seq_one_letter_code
_entity_poly.pdbx_strand_id
1 'polypeptide(L)'
;MYKGLKIGLALGGGGARGACHIGVLKVLEANGIVPDIVAGTSAGSMVGAMYASYHNAKMVEKKYLERVESENFNDLGFRYIANSEEDESIFSQVFKQIKNQYVLMVSSNRKSIIKNERIKKAAELLFDAKQFSDLKIPLIVSATDLISGNSIIYKSGSLIDAIVQSSSIPGFVEPTYKDNRMLVDGNVALPTPVTPLKNECDFIIAINITRGMEDQPEPSNIVEISSRVRDVSVVHLNSYLLNEADFVIKPKHDNLHWSAFDKTDKFIQAGEFAAESAINNLLEELENIVNTPKKTKKETFWTRIKKRLFS
;
A
#
# COMPACT_ATOMS: atom_id res chain seq x y z
N MET A 1 15.77 -6.94 -22.59
CA MET A 1 15.66 -7.09 -21.14
C MET A 1 16.81 -6.35 -20.50
N TYR A 2 16.55 -5.59 -19.49
CA TYR A 2 17.44 -4.64 -18.77
C TYR A 2 18.50 -5.36 -17.93
N LYS A 3 19.31 -6.24 -18.60
CA LYS A 3 20.34 -7.06 -17.94
C LYS A 3 21.36 -6.18 -17.23
N GLY A 4 21.44 -6.34 -15.91
CA GLY A 4 22.38 -5.62 -15.06
C GLY A 4 21.80 -4.42 -14.31
N LEU A 5 20.52 -4.08 -14.52
CA LEU A 5 19.79 -3.07 -13.74
C LEU A 5 18.93 -3.78 -12.70
N LYS A 6 19.16 -3.49 -11.43
CA LYS A 6 18.36 -4.02 -10.31
C LYS A 6 17.14 -3.13 -10.10
N ILE A 7 15.95 -3.66 -10.35
CA ILE A 7 14.68 -2.93 -10.27
C ILE A 7 14.01 -3.18 -8.92
N GLY A 8 13.70 -2.10 -8.20
CA GLY A 8 12.90 -2.10 -6.97
C GLY A 8 11.48 -1.64 -7.22
N LEU A 9 10.52 -2.29 -6.57
CA LEU A 9 9.10 -1.94 -6.66
C LEU A 9 8.57 -1.51 -5.30
N ALA A 10 8.09 -0.26 -5.16
CA ALA A 10 7.46 0.26 -3.96
C ALA A 10 5.93 0.21 -4.07
N LEU A 11 5.27 -0.56 -3.21
CA LEU A 11 3.82 -0.79 -3.18
C LEU A 11 3.20 -0.01 -2.02
N GLY A 12 2.41 1.01 -2.33
CA GLY A 12 1.75 1.85 -1.33
C GLY A 12 0.64 1.15 -0.55
N GLY A 13 0.31 1.70 0.62
CA GLY A 13 -0.83 1.27 1.44
C GLY A 13 -2.16 1.84 0.92
N GLY A 14 -3.28 1.12 1.16
CA GLY A 14 -4.58 1.62 0.71
C GLY A 14 -5.76 0.65 0.85
N GLY A 15 -5.71 -0.35 1.70
CA GLY A 15 -6.79 -1.33 1.91
C GLY A 15 -7.13 -2.09 0.63
N ALA A 16 -8.43 -2.20 0.27
CA ALA A 16 -8.90 -2.90 -0.94
C ALA A 16 -8.28 -2.37 -2.24
N ARG A 17 -7.91 -1.06 -2.28
CA ARG A 17 -7.18 -0.45 -3.41
C ARG A 17 -5.83 -1.13 -3.69
N GLY A 18 -5.31 -1.91 -2.73
CA GLY A 18 -4.12 -2.74 -2.92
C GLY A 18 -4.21 -3.69 -4.11
N ALA A 19 -5.42 -4.08 -4.53
CA ALA A 19 -5.63 -4.90 -5.72
C ALA A 19 -5.14 -4.22 -7.02
N CYS A 20 -5.03 -2.88 -7.07
CA CYS A 20 -4.41 -2.17 -8.20
C CYS A 20 -2.96 -2.62 -8.42
N HIS A 21 -2.23 -2.97 -7.37
CA HIS A 21 -0.85 -3.45 -7.50
C HIS A 21 -0.76 -4.71 -8.36
N ILE A 22 -1.78 -5.59 -8.29
CA ILE A 22 -1.84 -6.82 -9.07
C ILE A 22 -1.94 -6.49 -10.56
N GLY A 23 -2.83 -5.57 -10.92
CA GLY A 23 -2.98 -5.10 -12.31
C GLY A 23 -1.68 -4.51 -12.86
N VAL A 24 -1.01 -3.64 -12.06
CA VAL A 24 0.27 -3.07 -12.46
C VAL A 24 1.34 -4.16 -12.65
N LEU A 25 1.47 -5.10 -11.71
CA LEU A 25 2.42 -6.21 -11.80
C LEU A 25 2.21 -7.06 -13.08
N LYS A 26 0.96 -7.31 -13.48
CA LYS A 26 0.63 -8.06 -14.71
C LYS A 26 1.17 -7.36 -15.96
N VAL A 27 0.97 -6.03 -16.04
CA VAL A 27 1.45 -5.24 -17.19
C VAL A 27 2.98 -5.15 -17.20
N LEU A 28 3.61 -4.94 -16.04
CA LEU A 28 5.07 -4.91 -15.93
C LEU A 28 5.68 -6.24 -16.41
N GLU A 29 5.21 -7.38 -15.90
CA GLU A 29 5.70 -8.71 -16.32
C GLU A 29 5.46 -8.98 -17.82
N ALA A 30 4.28 -8.61 -18.34
CA ALA A 30 3.97 -8.77 -19.77
C ALA A 30 4.93 -8.01 -20.69
N ASN A 31 5.53 -6.94 -20.17
CA ASN A 31 6.54 -6.12 -20.87
C ASN A 31 7.99 -6.45 -20.45
N GLY A 32 8.19 -7.58 -19.76
CA GLY A 32 9.53 -8.06 -19.38
C GLY A 32 10.18 -7.26 -18.24
N ILE A 33 9.40 -6.47 -17.49
CA ILE A 33 9.85 -5.74 -16.30
C ILE A 33 9.51 -6.59 -15.08
N VAL A 34 10.51 -7.25 -14.53
CA VAL A 34 10.39 -8.12 -13.35
C VAL A 34 11.18 -7.48 -12.20
N PRO A 35 10.53 -7.12 -11.08
CA PRO A 35 11.22 -6.55 -9.93
C PRO A 35 12.17 -7.55 -9.28
N ASP A 36 13.38 -7.08 -8.92
CA ASP A 36 14.37 -7.85 -8.16
C ASP A 36 14.12 -7.79 -6.64
N ILE A 37 13.44 -6.75 -6.18
CA ILE A 37 13.10 -6.51 -4.78
C ILE A 37 11.80 -5.71 -4.69
N VAL A 38 10.97 -6.05 -3.71
CA VAL A 38 9.71 -5.37 -3.43
C VAL A 38 9.76 -4.73 -2.04
N ALA A 39 9.21 -3.52 -1.92
CA ALA A 39 8.89 -2.91 -0.63
C ALA A 39 7.39 -2.62 -0.55
N GLY A 40 6.74 -2.97 0.56
CA GLY A 40 5.30 -2.81 0.72
C GLY A 40 4.89 -2.23 2.07
N THR A 41 3.81 -1.45 2.04
CA THR A 41 3.15 -0.90 3.22
C THR A 41 1.70 -1.37 3.24
N SER A 42 1.20 -1.90 4.39
CA SER A 42 -0.20 -2.29 4.56
C SER A 42 -0.66 -3.26 3.45
N ALA A 43 -1.71 -2.94 2.70
CA ALA A 43 -2.15 -3.73 1.55
C ALA A 43 -1.02 -3.99 0.53
N GLY A 44 -0.12 -3.01 0.32
CA GLY A 44 1.06 -3.20 -0.51
C GLY A 44 2.03 -4.24 0.04
N SER A 45 2.11 -4.41 1.37
CA SER A 45 2.91 -5.48 1.99
C SER A 45 2.29 -6.87 1.76
N MET A 46 0.95 -6.97 1.78
CA MET A 46 0.24 -8.22 1.51
C MET A 46 0.41 -8.66 0.04
N VAL A 47 0.14 -7.75 -0.91
CA VAL A 47 0.34 -8.05 -2.35
C VAL A 47 1.82 -8.29 -2.65
N GLY A 48 2.72 -7.52 -2.03
CA GLY A 48 4.16 -7.70 -2.13
C GLY A 48 4.62 -9.07 -1.63
N ALA A 49 4.07 -9.56 -0.51
CA ALA A 49 4.36 -10.90 0.01
C ALA A 49 3.85 -12.01 -0.92
N MET A 50 2.64 -11.86 -1.47
CA MET A 50 2.12 -12.79 -2.49
C MET A 50 3.03 -12.80 -3.72
N TYR A 51 3.41 -11.63 -4.22
CA TYR A 51 4.29 -11.54 -5.38
C TYR A 51 5.68 -12.13 -5.09
N ALA A 52 6.27 -11.79 -3.96
CA ALA A 52 7.56 -12.34 -3.56
C ALA A 52 7.52 -13.87 -3.34
N SER A 53 6.38 -14.42 -2.92
CA SER A 53 6.18 -15.87 -2.75
C SER A 53 6.02 -16.59 -4.08
N TYR A 54 5.17 -16.07 -4.97
CA TYR A 54 4.84 -16.75 -6.23
C TYR A 54 5.78 -16.34 -7.37
N HIS A 55 6.25 -15.09 -7.37
CA HIS A 55 7.05 -14.46 -8.42
C HIS A 55 6.40 -14.60 -9.80
N ASN A 56 5.08 -14.39 -9.84
CA ASN A 56 4.24 -14.48 -11.02
C ASN A 56 2.93 -13.70 -10.78
N ALA A 57 2.72 -12.62 -11.51
CA ALA A 57 1.57 -11.72 -11.31
C ALA A 57 0.23 -12.38 -11.60
N LYS A 58 0.13 -13.25 -12.62
CA LYS A 58 -1.09 -13.99 -12.93
C LYS A 58 -1.45 -14.99 -11.81
N MET A 59 -0.44 -15.61 -11.18
CA MET A 59 -0.66 -16.48 -10.03
C MET A 59 -1.12 -15.67 -8.81
N VAL A 60 -0.57 -14.48 -8.60
CA VAL A 60 -1.02 -13.56 -7.54
C VAL A 60 -2.48 -13.20 -7.73
N GLU A 61 -2.88 -12.77 -8.95
CA GLU A 61 -4.27 -12.44 -9.26
C GLU A 61 -5.20 -13.62 -8.96
N LYS A 62 -4.90 -14.79 -9.54
CA LYS A 62 -5.70 -16.00 -9.33
C LYS A 62 -5.88 -16.31 -7.85
N LYS A 63 -4.78 -16.33 -7.09
CA LYS A 63 -4.80 -16.64 -5.66
C LYS A 63 -5.48 -15.57 -4.83
N TYR A 64 -5.31 -14.30 -5.18
CA TYR A 64 -5.98 -13.19 -4.50
C TYR A 64 -7.49 -13.28 -4.66
N LEU A 65 -7.99 -13.43 -5.89
CA LEU A 65 -9.44 -13.55 -6.20
C LEU A 65 -10.05 -14.77 -5.50
N GLU A 66 -9.46 -15.96 -5.67
CA GLU A 66 -9.93 -17.20 -5.03
C GLU A 66 -10.10 -17.03 -3.50
N ARG A 67 -9.23 -16.26 -2.86
CA ARG A 67 -9.16 -16.15 -1.39
C ARG A 67 -9.98 -15.00 -0.84
N VAL A 68 -10.01 -13.85 -1.52
CA VAL A 68 -10.84 -12.70 -1.12
C VAL A 68 -12.34 -12.99 -1.30
N GLU A 69 -12.71 -13.84 -2.25
CA GLU A 69 -14.09 -14.28 -2.46
C GLU A 69 -14.51 -15.44 -1.54
N SER A 70 -13.57 -16.07 -0.85
CA SER A 70 -13.85 -17.20 0.03
C SER A 70 -14.70 -16.79 1.25
N GLU A 71 -15.53 -17.72 1.74
CA GLU A 71 -16.29 -17.53 2.99
C GLU A 71 -15.38 -17.19 4.18
N ASN A 72 -14.22 -17.84 4.26
CA ASN A 72 -13.24 -17.60 5.31
C ASN A 72 -12.75 -16.15 5.35
N PHE A 73 -12.57 -15.49 4.19
CA PHE A 73 -12.20 -14.09 4.13
C PHE A 73 -13.39 -13.18 4.50
N ASN A 74 -14.59 -13.54 4.08
CA ASN A 74 -15.80 -12.80 4.42
C ASN A 74 -16.06 -12.79 5.94
N ASP A 75 -15.81 -13.92 6.62
CA ASP A 75 -15.93 -14.05 8.08
C ASP A 75 -14.94 -13.15 8.86
N LEU A 76 -13.88 -12.66 8.23
CA LEU A 76 -12.99 -11.68 8.84
C LEU A 76 -13.65 -10.30 9.04
N GLY A 77 -14.79 -10.06 8.41
CA GLY A 77 -15.64 -8.90 8.66
C GLY A 77 -15.17 -7.59 7.99
N PHE A 78 -14.22 -7.63 7.06
CA PHE A 78 -13.76 -6.44 6.35
C PHE A 78 -14.85 -5.83 5.46
N ARG A 79 -15.77 -6.65 4.91
CA ARG A 79 -16.91 -6.18 4.10
C ARG A 79 -17.96 -5.42 4.91
N TYR A 80 -18.12 -5.71 6.21
CA TYR A 80 -19.09 -4.99 7.06
C TYR A 80 -18.72 -3.51 7.27
N ILE A 81 -17.46 -3.15 7.04
CA ILE A 81 -16.99 -1.76 7.12
C ILE A 81 -17.47 -0.96 5.90
N ALA A 82 -17.56 -1.59 4.73
CA ALA A 82 -17.99 -0.96 3.48
C ALA A 82 -19.51 -0.69 3.43
N ASN A 83 -20.32 -1.64 3.86
CA ASN A 83 -21.79 -1.58 3.73
C ASN A 83 -22.45 -0.55 4.65
N SER A 84 -21.72 0.10 5.55
CA SER A 84 -22.26 1.12 6.42
C SER A 84 -22.42 2.50 5.76
N GLU A 85 -21.97 2.68 4.51
CA GLU A 85 -21.96 3.97 3.81
C GLU A 85 -22.97 4.11 2.64
N GLU A 86 -23.53 2.98 2.13
CA GLU A 86 -24.35 3.00 0.89
C GLU A 86 -25.87 3.18 1.09
N ASP A 87 -26.36 3.26 2.34
CA ASP A 87 -27.81 3.38 2.60
C ASP A 87 -28.22 4.84 2.82
N GLU A 88 -28.85 5.47 1.78
CA GLU A 88 -29.22 6.90 1.75
C GLU A 88 -30.54 7.24 2.47
N SER A 89 -31.17 6.32 3.20
CA SER A 89 -32.44 6.63 3.90
C SER A 89 -32.24 7.59 5.07
N ILE A 90 -33.22 8.50 5.30
CA ILE A 90 -33.20 9.45 6.43
C ILE A 90 -33.10 8.71 7.77
N PHE A 91 -33.72 7.52 7.90
CA PHE A 91 -33.62 6.65 9.06
C PHE A 91 -32.21 6.11 9.25
N SER A 92 -31.51 5.75 8.17
CA SER A 92 -30.13 5.28 8.24
C SER A 92 -29.17 6.41 8.62
N GLN A 93 -29.41 7.65 8.19
CA GLN A 93 -28.59 8.82 8.58
C GLN A 93 -28.71 9.12 10.09
N VAL A 94 -29.92 9.10 10.65
CA VAL A 94 -30.13 9.29 12.10
C VAL A 94 -29.56 8.13 12.89
N PHE A 95 -29.74 6.90 12.42
CA PHE A 95 -29.16 5.70 13.07
C PHE A 95 -27.64 5.69 12.94
N LYS A 96 -27.09 6.15 11.82
CA LYS A 96 -25.64 6.33 11.57
C LYS A 96 -25.05 7.38 12.53
N GLN A 97 -25.76 8.49 12.77
CA GLN A 97 -25.33 9.53 13.71
C GLN A 97 -25.34 9.04 15.17
N ILE A 98 -26.39 8.32 15.59
CA ILE A 98 -26.48 7.72 16.92
C ILE A 98 -25.44 6.61 17.08
N LYS A 99 -25.27 5.74 16.08
CA LYS A 99 -24.26 4.69 16.06
C LYS A 99 -22.84 5.27 16.10
N ASN A 100 -22.58 6.34 15.35
CA ASN A 100 -21.27 7.00 15.34
C ASN A 100 -20.98 7.68 16.70
N GLN A 101 -21.96 8.33 17.34
CA GLN A 101 -21.80 8.88 18.69
C GLN A 101 -21.60 7.79 19.74
N TYR A 102 -22.37 6.69 19.67
CA TYR A 102 -22.21 5.54 20.54
C TYR A 102 -20.87 4.82 20.32
N VAL A 103 -20.47 4.63 19.06
CA VAL A 103 -19.15 4.05 18.69
C VAL A 103 -18.03 4.95 19.20
N LEU A 104 -18.12 6.28 19.07
CA LEU A 104 -17.12 7.21 19.60
C LEU A 104 -17.06 7.18 21.13
N MET A 105 -18.23 7.16 21.81
CA MET A 105 -18.30 7.08 23.26
C MET A 105 -17.77 5.76 23.82
N VAL A 106 -18.04 4.64 23.14
CA VAL A 106 -17.54 3.29 23.50
C VAL A 106 -16.08 3.12 23.07
N SER A 107 -15.67 3.75 21.96
CA SER A 107 -14.30 3.66 21.42
C SER A 107 -13.30 4.52 22.18
N SER A 108 -13.75 5.53 22.96
CA SER A 108 -12.84 6.37 23.76
C SER A 108 -11.99 5.55 24.75
N ASN A 109 -12.50 4.38 25.18
CA ASN A 109 -11.80 3.45 26.08
C ASN A 109 -11.29 2.18 25.38
N ARG A 110 -11.50 2.03 24.06
CA ARG A 110 -11.01 0.88 23.28
C ARG A 110 -9.91 1.30 22.34
N LYS A 111 -8.85 0.49 22.25
CA LYS A 111 -7.71 0.77 21.34
C LYS A 111 -7.99 0.40 19.89
N SER A 112 -9.07 -0.37 19.61
CA SER A 112 -9.39 -0.86 18.25
C SER A 112 -10.80 -1.40 18.13
N ILE A 113 -11.27 -1.52 16.88
CA ILE A 113 -12.53 -2.18 16.50
C ILE A 113 -12.26 -3.65 16.13
N ILE A 114 -11.14 -3.91 15.46
CA ILE A 114 -10.73 -5.22 14.95
C ILE A 114 -9.46 -5.67 15.68
N LYS A 115 -9.43 -6.93 16.11
CA LYS A 115 -8.23 -7.53 16.67
C LYS A 115 -7.25 -7.88 15.56
N ASN A 116 -5.95 -7.74 15.84
CA ASN A 116 -4.86 -8.06 14.90
C ASN A 116 -4.84 -9.54 14.46
N GLU A 117 -5.42 -10.47 15.25
CA GLU A 117 -5.63 -11.86 14.87
C GLU A 117 -6.42 -12.02 13.54
N ARG A 118 -7.31 -11.08 13.19
CA ARG A 118 -8.03 -11.13 11.91
C ARG A 118 -7.11 -10.79 10.74
N ILE A 119 -6.21 -9.83 10.91
CA ILE A 119 -5.17 -9.50 9.91
C ILE A 119 -4.23 -10.70 9.74
N LYS A 120 -3.84 -11.34 10.83
CA LYS A 120 -3.02 -12.55 10.81
C LYS A 120 -3.67 -13.65 9.98
N LYS A 121 -4.95 -13.96 10.25
CA LYS A 121 -5.71 -14.94 9.47
C LYS A 121 -5.82 -14.55 7.99
N ALA A 122 -6.04 -13.25 7.68
CA ALA A 122 -6.06 -12.78 6.29
C ALA A 122 -4.71 -13.03 5.60
N ALA A 123 -3.60 -12.73 6.24
CA ALA A 123 -2.27 -12.99 5.72
C ALA A 123 -2.02 -14.49 5.51
N GLU A 124 -2.35 -15.32 6.49
CA GLU A 124 -2.23 -16.79 6.42
C GLU A 124 -3.13 -17.41 5.33
N LEU A 125 -4.25 -16.78 5.00
CA LEU A 125 -5.09 -17.17 3.87
C LEU A 125 -4.49 -16.75 2.52
N LEU A 126 -3.84 -15.59 2.43
CA LEU A 126 -3.39 -15.03 1.16
C LEU A 126 -2.10 -15.68 0.62
N PHE A 127 -1.22 -16.17 1.48
CA PHE A 127 0.05 -16.81 1.06
C PHE A 127 0.56 -17.82 2.10
N ASP A 128 1.37 -18.77 1.64
CA ASP A 128 1.84 -19.89 2.46
C ASP A 128 3.16 -19.58 3.21
N ALA A 129 3.92 -18.58 2.73
CA ALA A 129 5.19 -18.15 3.33
C ALA A 129 4.98 -17.59 4.75
N LYS A 130 5.75 -18.05 5.74
CA LYS A 130 5.66 -17.61 7.13
C LYS A 130 6.83 -16.73 7.55
N GLN A 131 7.97 -16.92 6.91
CA GLN A 131 9.22 -16.19 7.15
C GLN A 131 9.64 -15.44 5.88
N PHE A 132 10.41 -14.37 6.03
CA PHE A 132 11.02 -13.70 4.88
C PHE A 132 11.93 -14.61 4.08
N SER A 133 12.55 -15.61 4.72
CA SER A 133 13.41 -16.63 4.07
C SER A 133 12.65 -17.56 3.13
N ASP A 134 11.34 -17.65 3.24
CA ASP A 134 10.50 -18.52 2.39
C ASP A 134 10.19 -17.87 1.04
N LEU A 135 10.53 -16.58 0.88
CA LEU A 135 10.23 -15.80 -0.31
C LEU A 135 11.24 -16.04 -1.44
N LYS A 136 10.78 -16.03 -2.68
CA LYS A 136 11.62 -16.21 -3.87
C LYS A 136 12.44 -14.98 -4.23
N ILE A 137 11.93 -13.79 -3.91
CA ILE A 137 12.65 -12.52 -4.05
C ILE A 137 12.59 -11.73 -2.74
N PRO A 138 13.56 -10.83 -2.48
CA PRO A 138 13.56 -10.01 -1.29
C PRO A 138 12.30 -9.14 -1.15
N LEU A 139 11.76 -9.10 0.06
CA LEU A 139 10.66 -8.20 0.44
C LEU A 139 11.10 -7.30 1.60
N ILE A 140 10.66 -6.06 1.54
CA ILE A 140 10.76 -5.10 2.63
C ILE A 140 9.34 -4.75 3.08
N VAL A 141 9.05 -4.84 4.38
CA VAL A 141 7.76 -4.45 4.96
C VAL A 141 7.98 -3.29 5.92
N SER A 142 7.14 -2.25 5.83
CA SER A 142 7.20 -1.09 6.73
C SER A 142 6.06 -1.09 7.73
N ALA A 143 6.36 -0.71 8.98
CA ALA A 143 5.40 -0.37 10.02
C ALA A 143 5.80 0.97 10.67
N THR A 144 4.99 1.49 11.58
CA THR A 144 5.29 2.72 12.32
C THR A 144 5.24 2.46 13.81
N ASP A 145 6.24 2.94 14.54
CA ASP A 145 6.23 2.96 16.00
C ASP A 145 5.66 4.30 16.49
N LEU A 146 4.48 4.29 17.11
CA LEU A 146 3.81 5.49 17.62
C LEU A 146 4.50 6.10 18.85
N ILE A 147 5.39 5.37 19.53
CA ILE A 147 6.11 5.91 20.71
C ILE A 147 7.28 6.77 20.27
N SER A 148 8.08 6.27 19.31
CA SER A 148 9.25 7.00 18.80
C SER A 148 8.95 7.88 17.57
N GLY A 149 7.82 7.64 16.87
CA GLY A 149 7.49 8.27 15.59
C GLY A 149 8.27 7.70 14.39
N ASN A 150 9.09 6.67 14.58
CA ASN A 150 9.97 6.15 13.54
C ASN A 150 9.27 5.09 12.68
N SER A 151 9.66 5.04 11.40
CA SER A 151 9.36 3.89 10.54
C SER A 151 10.17 2.69 10.97
N ILE A 152 9.55 1.53 11.06
CA ILE A 152 10.17 0.24 11.33
C ILE A 152 10.22 -0.55 10.03
N ILE A 153 11.41 -1.03 9.67
CA ILE A 153 11.67 -1.72 8.40
C ILE A 153 12.03 -3.18 8.68
N TYR A 154 11.23 -4.08 8.13
CA TYR A 154 11.42 -5.53 8.24
C TYR A 154 11.96 -6.10 6.93
N LYS A 155 13.03 -6.89 7.02
CA LYS A 155 13.67 -7.61 5.90
C LYS A 155 13.92 -9.09 6.23
N SER A 156 13.64 -9.51 7.46
CA SER A 156 13.91 -10.85 7.96
C SER A 156 13.00 -11.20 9.14
N GLY A 157 12.98 -12.47 9.55
CA GLY A 157 12.17 -12.99 10.65
C GLY A 157 10.76 -13.35 10.21
N SER A 158 9.78 -13.24 11.12
CA SER A 158 8.38 -13.58 10.85
C SER A 158 7.75 -12.61 9.84
N LEU A 159 7.40 -13.13 8.67
CA LEU A 159 6.70 -12.38 7.62
C LEU A 159 5.28 -12.01 8.07
N ILE A 160 4.60 -12.98 8.70
CA ILE A 160 3.23 -12.78 9.18
C ILE A 160 3.17 -11.65 10.20
N ASP A 161 4.09 -11.63 11.20
CA ASP A 161 4.11 -10.58 12.22
C ASP A 161 4.39 -9.20 11.60
N ALA A 162 5.32 -9.13 10.66
CA ALA A 162 5.64 -7.88 9.96
C ALA A 162 4.42 -7.32 9.20
N ILE A 163 3.66 -8.20 8.52
CA ILE A 163 2.46 -7.82 7.78
C ILE A 163 1.32 -7.41 8.72
N VAL A 164 1.12 -8.12 9.83
CA VAL A 164 0.14 -7.73 10.85
C VAL A 164 0.44 -6.32 11.36
N GLN A 165 1.69 -6.03 11.70
CA GLN A 165 2.11 -4.71 12.16
C GLN A 165 1.94 -3.65 11.09
N SER A 166 2.34 -3.96 9.84
CA SER A 166 2.20 -3.08 8.69
C SER A 166 0.75 -2.74 8.34
N SER A 167 -0.21 -3.59 8.75
CA SER A 167 -1.63 -3.47 8.44
C SER A 167 -2.50 -3.14 9.67
N SER A 168 -1.88 -2.79 10.80
CA SER A 168 -2.58 -2.38 12.03
C SER A 168 -3.05 -0.92 11.93
N ILE A 169 -4.10 -0.68 11.14
CA ILE A 169 -4.63 0.68 10.86
C ILE A 169 -5.08 1.35 12.16
N PRO A 170 -4.52 2.53 12.54
CA PRO A 170 -4.86 3.22 13.78
C PRO A 170 -6.36 3.50 13.91
N GLY A 171 -6.93 3.14 15.06
CA GLY A 171 -8.36 3.27 15.37
C GLY A 171 -9.23 2.13 14.83
N PHE A 172 -8.79 1.37 13.83
CA PHE A 172 -9.53 0.23 13.27
C PHE A 172 -8.97 -1.11 13.74
N VAL A 173 -7.67 -1.32 13.60
CA VAL A 173 -6.98 -2.56 13.97
C VAL A 173 -6.15 -2.35 15.23
N GLU A 174 -6.13 -3.35 16.09
CA GLU A 174 -5.37 -3.34 17.35
C GLU A 174 -3.88 -3.12 17.09
N PRO A 175 -3.23 -2.16 17.78
CA PRO A 175 -1.78 -1.99 17.71
C PRO A 175 -1.06 -3.24 18.24
N THR A 176 0.10 -3.54 17.69
CA THR A 176 0.98 -4.60 18.22
C THR A 176 1.98 -3.99 19.21
N TYR A 177 2.06 -4.58 20.41
CA TYR A 177 3.06 -4.19 21.42
C TYR A 177 4.22 -5.17 21.41
N LYS A 178 5.42 -4.67 21.14
CA LYS A 178 6.66 -5.47 21.10
C LYS A 178 7.87 -4.59 21.42
N ASP A 179 8.75 -5.08 22.27
CA ASP A 179 10.03 -4.42 22.61
C ASP A 179 9.85 -2.95 23.03
N ASN A 180 8.90 -2.66 23.90
CA ASN A 180 8.50 -1.30 24.34
C ASN A 180 8.06 -0.37 23.21
N ARG A 181 7.63 -0.90 22.07
CA ARG A 181 7.07 -0.16 20.93
C ARG A 181 5.57 -0.38 20.82
N MET A 182 4.88 0.63 20.31
CA MET A 182 3.48 0.54 19.87
C MET A 182 3.43 0.61 18.35
N LEU A 183 3.32 -0.57 17.72
CA LEU A 183 3.46 -0.73 16.26
C LEU A 183 2.09 -0.66 15.60
N VAL A 184 2.00 0.18 14.58
CA VAL A 184 0.81 0.41 13.75
C VAL A 184 1.17 0.41 12.27
N ASP A 185 0.15 0.55 11.43
CA ASP A 185 0.27 0.58 9.97
C ASP A 185 1.38 1.52 9.49
N GLY A 186 2.17 1.03 8.54
CA GLY A 186 3.26 1.80 7.95
C GLY A 186 2.82 3.05 7.20
N ASN A 187 1.55 3.15 6.81
CA ASN A 187 0.99 4.30 6.11
C ASN A 187 1.05 5.61 6.92
N VAL A 188 1.26 5.51 8.24
CA VAL A 188 1.42 6.68 9.11
C VAL A 188 2.72 7.43 8.81
N ALA A 189 3.84 6.73 8.62
CA ALA A 189 5.15 7.35 8.42
C ALA A 189 5.76 7.06 7.04
N LEU A 190 5.32 6.00 6.35
CA LEU A 190 5.88 5.57 5.07
C LEU A 190 4.78 5.01 4.14
N PRO A 191 3.85 5.87 3.66
CA PRO A 191 2.70 5.46 2.85
C PRO A 191 3.08 4.64 1.61
N THR A 192 4.09 5.08 0.86
CA THR A 192 4.70 4.33 -0.23
C THR A 192 6.19 4.16 0.09
N PRO A 193 6.67 2.91 0.31
CA PRO A 193 7.99 2.67 0.89
C PRO A 193 9.13 2.76 -0.15
N VAL A 194 9.35 3.95 -0.72
CA VAL A 194 10.42 4.23 -1.68
C VAL A 194 11.79 4.28 -1.01
N THR A 195 11.87 5.00 0.11
CA THR A 195 13.15 5.25 0.81
C THR A 195 13.95 4.00 1.15
N PRO A 196 13.35 2.88 1.63
CA PRO A 196 14.09 1.65 1.92
C PRO A 196 14.74 0.98 0.70
N LEU A 197 14.28 1.31 -0.52
CA LEU A 197 14.81 0.75 -1.77
C LEU A 197 16.01 1.52 -2.33
N LYS A 198 16.27 2.75 -1.88
CA LYS A 198 17.31 3.64 -2.46
C LYS A 198 18.70 3.04 -2.55
N ASN A 199 19.08 2.19 -1.59
CA ASN A 199 20.39 1.56 -1.56
C ASN A 199 20.35 0.07 -1.95
N GLU A 200 19.17 -0.43 -2.32
CA GLU A 200 18.94 -1.84 -2.61
C GLU A 200 18.82 -2.12 -4.12
N CYS A 201 18.54 -1.10 -4.92
CA CYS A 201 18.33 -1.24 -6.36
C CYS A 201 18.82 -0.01 -7.12
N ASP A 202 18.90 -0.14 -8.45
CA ASP A 202 19.38 0.90 -9.37
C ASP A 202 18.23 1.79 -9.88
N PHE A 203 17.02 1.25 -9.97
CA PHE A 203 15.82 1.92 -10.45
C PHE A 203 14.61 1.57 -9.58
N ILE A 204 13.85 2.57 -9.15
CA ILE A 204 12.68 2.40 -8.27
C ILE A 204 11.42 2.79 -9.01
N ILE A 205 10.51 1.82 -9.16
CA ILE A 205 9.13 2.04 -9.61
C ILE A 205 8.24 2.12 -8.37
N ALA A 206 7.51 3.22 -8.19
CA ALA A 206 6.55 3.37 -7.11
C ALA A 206 5.11 3.29 -7.62
N ILE A 207 4.26 2.51 -6.95
CA ILE A 207 2.82 2.42 -7.24
C ILE A 207 2.08 3.16 -6.13
N ASN A 208 1.52 4.32 -6.49
CA ASN A 208 0.77 5.18 -5.58
C ASN A 208 -0.73 4.92 -5.69
N ILE A 209 -1.30 4.30 -4.65
CA ILE A 209 -2.74 4.07 -4.52
C ILE A 209 -3.39 4.93 -3.42
N THR A 210 -2.67 5.94 -2.92
CA THR A 210 -3.21 6.89 -1.95
C THR A 210 -4.32 7.71 -2.61
N ARG A 211 -5.46 7.85 -1.92
CA ARG A 211 -6.57 8.69 -2.37
C ARG A 211 -6.13 10.16 -2.42
N GLY A 212 -6.39 10.83 -3.51
CA GLY A 212 -6.21 12.28 -3.62
C GLY A 212 -7.20 13.06 -2.75
N MET A 213 -7.02 14.38 -2.70
CA MET A 213 -7.93 15.30 -2.00
C MET A 213 -9.09 15.77 -2.87
N GLU A 214 -9.01 15.50 -4.18
CA GLU A 214 -10.00 15.87 -5.18
C GLU A 214 -11.32 15.12 -4.91
N ASP A 215 -12.45 15.78 -5.11
CA ASP A 215 -13.80 15.20 -4.99
C ASP A 215 -14.19 14.67 -3.60
N GLN A 216 -13.53 15.12 -2.54
CA GLN A 216 -13.95 14.80 -1.18
C GLN A 216 -14.96 15.84 -0.67
N PRO A 217 -16.12 15.42 -0.10
CA PRO A 217 -17.11 16.35 0.45
C PRO A 217 -16.51 17.18 1.59
N GLU A 218 -17.08 18.34 1.84
CA GLU A 218 -16.67 19.19 2.96
C GLU A 218 -16.91 18.44 4.30
N PRO A 219 -15.93 18.42 5.22
CA PRO A 219 -16.10 17.76 6.51
C PRO A 219 -17.08 18.55 7.39
N SER A 220 -18.08 17.86 7.95
CA SER A 220 -19.21 18.45 8.64
C SER A 220 -19.11 18.42 10.17
N ASN A 221 -18.14 17.66 10.73
CA ASN A 221 -17.99 17.48 12.17
C ASN A 221 -16.50 17.29 12.56
N ILE A 222 -16.23 17.35 13.88
CA ILE A 222 -14.86 17.29 14.42
C ILE A 222 -14.11 15.99 14.03
N VAL A 223 -14.82 14.88 13.87
CA VAL A 223 -14.23 13.58 13.51
C VAL A 223 -13.80 13.59 12.06
N GLU A 224 -14.67 14.09 11.18
CA GLU A 224 -14.37 14.25 9.74
C GLU A 224 -13.26 15.27 9.51
N ILE A 225 -13.27 16.40 10.26
CA ILE A 225 -12.19 17.38 10.22
C ILE A 225 -10.87 16.73 10.64
N SER A 226 -10.85 15.99 11.75
CA SER A 226 -9.64 15.31 12.23
C SER A 226 -9.13 14.24 11.24
N SER A 227 -10.05 13.49 10.63
CA SER A 227 -9.71 12.55 9.57
C SER A 227 -9.13 13.26 8.34
N ARG A 228 -9.75 14.38 7.92
CA ARG A 228 -9.29 15.18 6.79
C ARG A 228 -7.89 15.75 7.01
N VAL A 229 -7.59 16.24 8.22
CA VAL A 229 -6.24 16.72 8.58
C VAL A 229 -5.21 15.60 8.40
N ARG A 230 -5.52 14.39 8.87
CA ARG A 230 -4.65 13.22 8.67
C ARG A 230 -4.47 12.90 7.19
N ASP A 231 -5.56 12.90 6.41
CA ASP A 231 -5.51 12.58 4.98
C ASP A 231 -4.66 13.61 4.21
N VAL A 232 -4.79 14.90 4.51
CA VAL A 232 -3.93 15.96 3.97
C VAL A 232 -2.47 15.68 4.29
N SER A 233 -2.16 15.36 5.56
CA SER A 233 -0.79 15.07 5.99
C SER A 233 -0.20 13.86 5.26
N VAL A 234 -0.97 12.78 5.10
CA VAL A 234 -0.55 11.57 4.38
C VAL A 234 -0.32 11.86 2.90
N VAL A 235 -1.21 12.62 2.24
CA VAL A 235 -1.07 12.97 0.81
C VAL A 235 0.22 13.78 0.59
N HIS A 236 0.48 14.79 1.42
CA HIS A 236 1.70 15.60 1.31
C HIS A 236 2.96 14.79 1.60
N LEU A 237 2.97 14.00 2.68
CA LEU A 237 4.09 13.10 2.99
C LEU A 237 4.37 12.14 1.84
N ASN A 238 3.32 11.51 1.30
CA ASN A 238 3.46 10.56 0.20
C ASN A 238 3.99 11.22 -1.07
N SER A 239 3.50 12.42 -1.39
CA SER A 239 4.01 13.22 -2.51
C SER A 239 5.51 13.50 -2.38
N TYR A 240 5.96 13.85 -1.17
CA TYR A 240 7.37 14.06 -0.89
C TYR A 240 8.21 12.78 -1.08
N LEU A 241 7.73 11.64 -0.56
CA LEU A 241 8.42 10.36 -0.68
C LEU A 241 8.48 9.87 -2.14
N LEU A 242 7.42 10.08 -2.91
CA LEU A 242 7.36 9.68 -4.32
C LEU A 242 8.34 10.43 -5.20
N ASN A 243 8.78 11.64 -4.81
CA ASN A 243 9.84 12.35 -5.53
C ASN A 243 11.20 11.63 -5.50
N GLU A 244 11.34 10.64 -4.63
CA GLU A 244 12.55 9.82 -4.50
C GLU A 244 12.52 8.56 -5.40
N ALA A 245 11.37 8.23 -6.01
CA ALA A 245 11.24 7.17 -7.00
C ALA A 245 11.73 7.67 -8.37
N ASP A 246 12.23 6.75 -9.18
CA ASP A 246 12.62 7.05 -10.55
C ASP A 246 11.40 7.11 -11.47
N PHE A 247 10.38 6.27 -11.21
CA PHE A 247 9.11 6.25 -11.95
C PHE A 247 7.93 6.03 -11.01
N VAL A 248 6.80 6.73 -11.27
CA VAL A 248 5.58 6.60 -10.45
C VAL A 248 4.41 6.22 -11.34
N ILE A 249 3.73 5.12 -10.98
CA ILE A 249 2.44 4.71 -11.56
C ILE A 249 1.34 5.04 -10.55
N LYS A 250 0.30 5.76 -11.00
CA LYS A 250 -0.81 6.20 -10.14
C LYS A 250 -2.14 5.69 -10.71
N PRO A 251 -2.64 4.53 -10.29
CA PRO A 251 -3.96 4.04 -10.65
C PRO A 251 -5.06 5.00 -10.20
N LYS A 252 -6.03 5.26 -11.09
CA LYS A 252 -7.26 6.00 -10.76
C LYS A 252 -8.30 4.96 -10.30
N HIS A 253 -8.81 5.13 -9.09
CA HIS A 253 -9.73 4.18 -8.46
C HIS A 253 -11.12 4.77 -8.17
N ASP A 254 -11.58 5.75 -8.98
CA ASP A 254 -12.92 6.32 -9.03
C ASP A 254 -13.55 6.61 -7.65
N ASN A 255 -12.75 7.16 -6.72
CA ASN A 255 -13.16 7.45 -5.34
C ASN A 255 -13.72 6.26 -4.54
N LEU A 256 -13.52 5.02 -5.00
CA LEU A 256 -13.93 3.83 -4.26
C LEU A 256 -13.29 3.79 -2.87
N HIS A 257 -14.11 3.39 -1.89
CA HIS A 257 -13.67 3.35 -0.49
C HIS A 257 -12.56 2.31 -0.29
N TRP A 258 -11.67 2.55 0.67
CA TRP A 258 -10.55 1.65 0.99
C TRP A 258 -10.98 0.26 1.49
N SER A 259 -12.23 0.08 1.91
CA SER A 259 -12.81 -1.19 2.36
C SER A 259 -13.68 -1.89 1.30
N ALA A 260 -13.76 -1.37 0.06
CA ALA A 260 -14.59 -1.92 -1.02
C ALA A 260 -13.97 -3.20 -1.63
N PHE A 261 -13.81 -4.27 -0.82
CA PHE A 261 -13.27 -5.56 -1.27
C PHE A 261 -14.17 -6.29 -2.27
N ASP A 262 -15.43 -5.90 -2.38
CA ASP A 262 -16.38 -6.37 -3.40
C ASP A 262 -16.10 -5.79 -4.80
N LYS A 263 -15.24 -4.78 -4.90
CA LYS A 263 -14.83 -4.12 -6.15
C LYS A 263 -13.41 -4.48 -6.58
N THR A 264 -12.89 -5.63 -6.12
CA THR A 264 -11.52 -6.09 -6.40
C THR A 264 -11.17 -6.06 -7.89
N ASP A 265 -12.07 -6.54 -8.76
CA ASP A 265 -11.85 -6.55 -10.22
C ASP A 265 -11.67 -5.14 -10.79
N LYS A 266 -12.45 -4.16 -10.31
CA LYS A 266 -12.30 -2.76 -10.74
C LYS A 266 -10.95 -2.19 -10.34
N PHE A 267 -10.44 -2.54 -9.17
CA PHE A 267 -9.12 -2.11 -8.73
C PHE A 267 -8.01 -2.75 -9.56
N ILE A 268 -8.10 -4.04 -9.88
CA ILE A 268 -7.13 -4.71 -10.75
C ILE A 268 -7.12 -4.05 -12.13
N GLN A 269 -8.29 -3.82 -12.74
CA GLN A 269 -8.44 -3.13 -14.02
C GLN A 269 -7.87 -1.70 -13.99
N ALA A 270 -8.11 -0.93 -12.90
CA ALA A 270 -7.54 0.39 -12.73
C ALA A 270 -6.00 0.35 -12.68
N GLY A 271 -5.43 -0.68 -12.07
CA GLY A 271 -4.00 -0.93 -12.05
C GLY A 271 -3.44 -1.24 -13.44
N GLU A 272 -4.11 -2.12 -14.21
CA GLU A 272 -3.76 -2.47 -15.59
C GLU A 272 -3.75 -1.21 -16.47
N PHE A 273 -4.87 -0.49 -16.48
CA PHE A 273 -5.02 0.72 -17.30
C PHE A 273 -3.94 1.77 -17.01
N ALA A 274 -3.63 2.00 -15.71
CA ALA A 274 -2.60 2.95 -15.33
C ALA A 274 -1.21 2.52 -15.80
N ALA A 275 -0.89 1.23 -15.70
CA ALA A 275 0.39 0.70 -16.14
C ALA A 275 0.50 0.70 -17.67
N GLU A 276 -0.55 0.29 -18.40
CA GLU A 276 -0.61 0.33 -19.88
C GLU A 276 -0.41 1.76 -20.40
N SER A 277 -1.03 2.74 -19.75
CA SER A 277 -0.87 4.16 -20.11
C SER A 277 0.54 4.69 -19.86
N ALA A 278 1.28 4.09 -18.92
CA ALA A 278 2.60 4.55 -18.50
C ALA A 278 3.75 3.72 -19.12
N ILE A 279 3.45 2.55 -19.69
CA ILE A 279 4.49 1.55 -20.02
C ILE A 279 5.52 2.06 -21.02
N ASN A 280 5.11 2.77 -22.06
CA ASN A 280 6.03 3.28 -23.08
C ASN A 280 7.04 4.26 -22.48
N ASN A 281 6.57 5.17 -21.62
CA ASN A 281 7.45 6.13 -20.94
C ASN A 281 8.41 5.41 -19.95
N LEU A 282 7.91 4.37 -19.27
CA LEU A 282 8.74 3.56 -18.37
C LEU A 282 9.84 2.81 -19.13
N LEU A 283 9.51 2.22 -20.28
CA LEU A 283 10.47 1.52 -21.12
C LEU A 283 11.55 2.48 -21.62
N GLU A 284 11.17 3.68 -22.07
CA GLU A 284 12.12 4.73 -22.50
C GLU A 284 13.05 5.16 -21.36
N GLU A 285 12.53 5.37 -20.15
CA GLU A 285 13.35 5.73 -18.98
C GLU A 285 14.35 4.62 -18.62
N LEU A 286 13.92 3.35 -18.67
CA LEU A 286 14.80 2.20 -18.41
C LEU A 286 15.89 2.07 -19.48
N GLU A 287 15.56 2.26 -20.76
CA GLU A 287 16.54 2.25 -21.87
C GLU A 287 17.55 3.38 -21.73
N ASN A 288 17.11 4.57 -21.38
CA ASN A 288 17.98 5.72 -21.16
C ASN A 288 19.02 5.47 -20.06
N ILE A 289 18.62 4.76 -18.98
CA ILE A 289 19.54 4.42 -17.88
C ILE A 289 20.55 3.36 -18.32
N VAL A 290 20.10 2.32 -19.02
CA VAL A 290 20.98 1.25 -19.51
C VAL A 290 22.02 1.79 -20.50
N ASN A 291 21.62 2.71 -21.38
CA ASN A 291 22.49 3.28 -22.43
C ASN A 291 23.37 4.43 -21.91
N THR A 292 23.12 4.96 -20.72
CA THR A 292 23.93 6.02 -20.11
C THR A 292 25.06 5.39 -19.30
N PRO A 293 26.36 5.69 -19.58
CA PRO A 293 27.46 5.16 -18.78
C PRO A 293 27.26 5.54 -17.31
N LYS A 294 27.43 4.57 -16.40
CA LYS A 294 27.19 4.71 -14.94
C LYS A 294 27.94 5.95 -14.39
N LYS A 295 27.26 7.09 -14.37
CA LYS A 295 27.67 8.22 -13.54
C LYS A 295 27.35 7.86 -12.10
N THR A 296 28.31 8.09 -11.20
CA THR A 296 28.13 7.81 -9.77
C THR A 296 26.85 8.47 -9.25
N LYS A 297 26.05 7.75 -8.45
CA LYS A 297 24.72 8.19 -7.89
C LYS A 297 24.71 9.65 -7.34
N LYS A 298 25.85 10.21 -6.96
CA LYS A 298 26.01 11.61 -6.53
C LYS A 298 25.78 12.66 -7.62
N GLU A 299 26.17 12.39 -8.86
CA GLU A 299 26.04 13.38 -9.96
C GLU A 299 24.60 13.50 -10.45
N THR A 300 23.85 12.39 -10.47
CA THR A 300 22.45 12.36 -10.93
C THR A 300 21.53 13.16 -10.00
N PHE A 301 21.75 13.10 -8.69
CA PHE A 301 20.99 13.86 -7.69
C PHE A 301 21.15 15.38 -7.88
N TRP A 302 22.37 15.87 -8.03
CA TRP A 302 22.65 17.29 -8.23
C TRP A 302 22.21 17.83 -9.58
N THR A 303 22.20 16.99 -10.62
CA THR A 303 21.71 17.37 -11.95
C THR A 303 20.19 17.52 -11.98
N ARG A 304 19.43 16.66 -11.26
CA ARG A 304 17.98 16.78 -11.09
C ARG A 304 17.59 18.03 -10.29
N ILE A 305 18.31 18.37 -9.24
CA ILE A 305 18.08 19.59 -8.47
C ILE A 305 18.34 20.83 -9.32
N LYS A 306 19.43 20.88 -10.11
CA LYS A 306 19.74 22.00 -11.02
C LYS A 306 18.66 22.22 -12.07
N LYS A 307 18.15 21.15 -12.71
CA LYS A 307 17.05 21.26 -13.69
C LYS A 307 15.75 21.81 -13.11
N ARG A 308 15.44 21.56 -11.82
CA ARG A 308 14.22 22.06 -11.16
C ARG A 308 14.34 23.46 -10.57
N LEU A 309 15.56 23.92 -10.29
CA LEU A 309 15.78 25.27 -9.74
C LEU A 309 15.98 26.34 -10.83
N PHE A 310 16.21 25.95 -12.07
CA PHE A 310 16.51 26.84 -13.18
C PHE A 310 15.61 26.63 -14.42
N SER A 311 14.52 25.85 -14.32
CA SER A 311 13.38 25.80 -15.23
C SER A 311 12.14 26.41 -14.57
#